data_ed235327db86359e79a3dbfd82a85f90
#
_entry.id   ed235327db86359e79a3dbfd82a85f90
#
_cell.length_a   1.000
_cell.length_b   1.000
_cell.length_c   1.000
_cell.angle_alpha   90.00
_cell.angle_beta   90.00
_cell.angle_gamma   90.00
#
_symmetry.space_group_name_H-M   'P 1'
#
loop_
_entity.id
_entity.type
_entity.pdbx_description
1 polymer ?
#
loop_
_entity_poly.entity_id
_entity_poly.type
_entity_poly.pdbx_seq_one_letter_code
_entity_poly.pdbx_strand_id
1 'polypeptide(L)'
;MQTEEALYRVAYEMMEDMKKDGVVYVETRFSPLFHTKQGLSYDQVLESVLYGLREGARAFGVKFGLIICAMRNMPPETSLKMAECAVRYRDQGVVGFDLAGDELGYPPKDHLAAFHYIQRSNFYITIHAGEAFGKESIWQALQFCGTHRIGHGLHLKDDIMASDMKIVEIGNLAQYVLDRRIPLEVCLSSNLHTGAVPDLRYHPFLLFYKNGFRVTLNTDNRLMSGTTLTKELVTASSQFDLSLRDFEKLTLNAMKSAFISFPQRLDLIYNTIKPGFVKLKNSNRRKKNGGQRSTS
;
A
#
# COMPACT_ATOMS: atom_id res chain seq x y z
N MET A 1 -19.42 -10.20 0.67
CA MET A 1 -20.21 -9.99 -0.55
C MET A 1 -20.20 -11.26 -1.36
N GLN A 2 -21.35 -11.68 -1.87
CA GLN A 2 -21.52 -12.98 -2.55
C GLN A 2 -22.37 -12.83 -3.82
N THR A 3 -22.63 -11.59 -4.26
CA THR A 3 -23.37 -11.28 -5.48
C THR A 3 -22.59 -10.28 -6.33
N GLU A 4 -22.76 -10.33 -7.63
CA GLU A 4 -22.12 -9.41 -8.59
C GLU A 4 -22.49 -7.94 -8.28
N GLU A 5 -23.75 -7.68 -7.94
CA GLU A 5 -24.23 -6.35 -7.57
C GLU A 5 -23.51 -5.79 -6.34
N ALA A 6 -23.35 -6.59 -5.28
CA ALA A 6 -22.69 -6.16 -4.05
C ALA A 6 -21.19 -5.88 -4.28
N LEU A 7 -20.54 -6.70 -5.10
CA LEU A 7 -19.13 -6.52 -5.49
C LEU A 7 -18.95 -5.24 -6.32
N TYR A 8 -19.81 -5.03 -7.31
CA TYR A 8 -19.84 -3.81 -8.10
C TYR A 8 -20.03 -2.56 -7.24
N ARG A 9 -21.07 -2.56 -6.38
CA ARG A 9 -21.39 -1.41 -5.54
C ARG A 9 -20.24 -1.01 -4.62
N VAL A 10 -19.67 -1.98 -3.90
CA VAL A 10 -18.56 -1.69 -2.97
C VAL A 10 -17.36 -1.13 -3.71
N ALA A 11 -17.05 -1.65 -4.90
CA ALA A 11 -15.95 -1.15 -5.71
C ALA A 11 -16.23 0.28 -6.23
N TYR A 12 -17.44 0.55 -6.70
CA TYR A 12 -17.85 1.88 -7.16
C TYR A 12 -17.86 2.90 -6.02
N GLU A 13 -18.49 2.57 -4.89
CA GLU A 13 -18.60 3.44 -3.72
C GLU A 13 -17.22 3.72 -3.08
N MET A 14 -16.30 2.75 -3.14
CA MET A 14 -14.91 2.99 -2.75
C MET A 14 -14.26 4.10 -3.59
N MET A 15 -14.50 4.14 -4.91
CA MET A 15 -13.93 5.19 -5.76
C MET A 15 -14.52 6.57 -5.43
N GLU A 16 -15.79 6.65 -5.03
CA GLU A 16 -16.40 7.86 -4.52
C GLU A 16 -15.70 8.33 -3.24
N ASP A 17 -15.45 7.41 -2.32
CA ASP A 17 -14.73 7.71 -1.08
C ASP A 17 -13.28 8.18 -1.35
N MET A 18 -12.59 7.56 -2.31
CA MET A 18 -11.26 8.01 -2.72
C MET A 18 -11.28 9.45 -3.23
N LYS A 19 -12.32 9.82 -4.01
CA LYS A 19 -12.51 11.21 -4.46
C LYS A 19 -12.72 12.17 -3.29
N LYS A 20 -13.58 11.81 -2.33
CA LYS A 20 -13.84 12.61 -1.13
C LYS A 20 -12.57 12.79 -0.29
N ASP A 21 -11.71 11.78 -0.25
CA ASP A 21 -10.44 11.78 0.48
C ASP A 21 -9.27 12.46 -0.30
N GLY A 22 -9.55 12.99 -1.49
CA GLY A 22 -8.55 13.72 -2.30
C GLY A 22 -7.52 12.82 -2.99
N VAL A 23 -7.77 11.52 -3.07
CA VAL A 23 -6.89 10.56 -3.73
C VAL A 23 -6.97 10.73 -5.25
N VAL A 24 -5.82 10.71 -5.93
CA VAL A 24 -5.73 10.83 -7.40
C VAL A 24 -5.48 9.49 -8.09
N TYR A 25 -4.90 8.55 -7.36
CA TYR A 25 -4.65 7.17 -7.77
C TYR A 25 -4.69 6.25 -6.56
N VAL A 26 -5.35 5.12 -6.67
CA VAL A 26 -5.46 4.09 -5.63
C VAL A 26 -5.08 2.71 -6.17
N GLU A 27 -4.33 1.95 -5.41
CA GLU A 27 -4.24 0.51 -5.56
C GLU A 27 -5.05 -0.14 -4.45
N THR A 28 -6.15 -0.79 -4.84
CA THR A 28 -6.97 -1.57 -3.92
C THR A 28 -6.67 -3.04 -4.09
N ARG A 29 -6.80 -3.80 -2.99
CA ARG A 29 -6.54 -5.24 -3.00
C ARG A 29 -7.63 -6.02 -2.28
N PHE A 30 -7.91 -7.21 -2.78
CA PHE A 30 -8.84 -8.16 -2.18
C PHE A 30 -8.55 -9.58 -2.64
N SER A 31 -9.09 -10.57 -1.91
CA SER A 31 -9.00 -11.97 -2.32
C SER A 31 -10.33 -12.43 -2.94
N PRO A 32 -10.37 -12.79 -4.21
CA PRO A 32 -11.57 -13.35 -4.86
C PRO A 32 -12.10 -14.62 -4.18
N LEU A 33 -11.25 -15.37 -3.51
CA LEU A 33 -11.57 -16.60 -2.79
C LEU A 33 -12.76 -16.46 -1.84
N PHE A 34 -12.90 -15.31 -1.19
CA PHE A 34 -13.92 -15.11 -0.16
C PHE A 34 -15.30 -14.78 -0.71
N HIS A 35 -15.43 -14.68 -2.03
CA HIS A 35 -16.65 -14.22 -2.69
C HIS A 35 -17.34 -15.28 -3.55
N THR A 36 -16.90 -16.55 -3.46
CA THR A 36 -17.40 -17.66 -4.28
C THR A 36 -18.35 -18.61 -3.53
N LYS A 37 -18.66 -18.33 -2.27
CA LYS A 37 -19.46 -19.25 -1.42
C LYS A 37 -20.90 -19.47 -1.88
N GLN A 38 -21.45 -18.55 -2.70
CA GLN A 38 -22.78 -18.64 -3.28
C GLN A 38 -22.77 -18.93 -4.79
N GLY A 39 -21.67 -19.52 -5.28
CA GLY A 39 -21.57 -20.04 -6.64
C GLY A 39 -20.97 -19.13 -7.68
N LEU A 40 -20.54 -17.92 -7.34
CA LEU A 40 -19.79 -17.10 -8.27
C LEU A 40 -18.44 -17.73 -8.61
N SER A 41 -18.06 -17.70 -9.87
CA SER A 41 -16.71 -18.01 -10.31
C SER A 41 -15.75 -16.87 -9.98
N TYR A 42 -14.44 -17.14 -9.97
CA TYR A 42 -13.42 -16.09 -9.80
C TYR A 42 -13.51 -15.01 -10.89
N ASP A 43 -13.85 -15.39 -12.11
CA ASP A 43 -14.00 -14.45 -13.22
C ASP A 43 -15.19 -13.51 -13.00
N GLN A 44 -16.35 -14.02 -12.61
CA GLN A 44 -17.51 -13.18 -12.26
C GLN A 44 -17.22 -12.22 -11.11
N VAL A 45 -16.49 -12.69 -10.07
CA VAL A 45 -16.06 -11.82 -8.97
C VAL A 45 -15.15 -10.70 -9.45
N LEU A 46 -14.13 -11.04 -10.27
CA LEU A 46 -13.17 -10.05 -10.79
C LEU A 46 -13.82 -9.05 -11.75
N GLU A 47 -14.65 -9.52 -12.67
CA GLU A 47 -15.35 -8.68 -13.63
C GLU A 47 -16.28 -7.68 -12.94
N SER A 48 -17.03 -8.13 -11.91
CA SER A 48 -17.91 -7.27 -11.13
C SER A 48 -17.14 -6.15 -10.39
N VAL A 49 -16.04 -6.50 -9.74
CA VAL A 49 -15.18 -5.53 -9.05
C VAL A 49 -14.53 -4.57 -10.04
N LEU A 50 -13.95 -5.08 -11.12
CA LEU A 50 -13.31 -4.25 -12.15
C LEU A 50 -14.32 -3.33 -12.86
N TYR A 51 -15.56 -3.78 -13.07
CA TYR A 51 -16.61 -2.96 -13.62
C TYR A 51 -16.93 -1.78 -12.66
N GLY A 52 -17.13 -2.06 -11.38
CA GLY A 52 -17.35 -1.02 -10.37
C GLY A 52 -16.20 0.00 -10.30
N LEU A 53 -14.96 -0.48 -10.29
CA LEU A 53 -13.78 0.40 -10.29
C LEU A 53 -13.69 1.28 -11.53
N ARG A 54 -13.98 0.74 -12.72
CA ARG A 54 -13.95 1.51 -13.98
C ARG A 54 -15.04 2.58 -14.03
N GLU A 55 -16.27 2.22 -13.67
CA GLU A 55 -17.37 3.19 -13.63
C GLU A 55 -17.12 4.28 -12.58
N GLY A 56 -16.64 3.91 -11.39
CA GLY A 56 -16.24 4.86 -10.36
C GLY A 56 -15.09 5.76 -10.81
N ALA A 57 -14.09 5.20 -11.50
CA ALA A 57 -12.98 5.98 -12.04
C ALA A 57 -13.45 7.03 -13.05
N ARG A 58 -14.39 6.67 -13.93
CA ARG A 58 -15.00 7.61 -14.89
C ARG A 58 -15.82 8.70 -14.18
N ALA A 59 -16.64 8.30 -13.20
CA ALA A 59 -17.53 9.23 -12.48
C ALA A 59 -16.78 10.23 -11.61
N PHE A 60 -15.72 9.79 -10.93
CA PHE A 60 -15.03 10.57 -9.90
C PHE A 60 -13.65 11.09 -10.32
N GLY A 61 -13.11 10.66 -11.46
CA GLY A 61 -11.81 11.10 -11.97
C GLY A 61 -10.62 10.61 -11.14
N VAL A 62 -10.77 9.50 -10.40
CA VAL A 62 -9.70 8.84 -9.65
C VAL A 62 -9.19 7.66 -10.48
N LYS A 63 -7.87 7.58 -10.70
CA LYS A 63 -7.28 6.40 -11.37
C LYS A 63 -7.12 5.25 -10.38
N PHE A 64 -7.16 4.00 -10.87
CA PHE A 64 -7.03 2.82 -10.00
C PHE A 64 -6.10 1.76 -10.57
N GLY A 65 -5.64 0.87 -9.70
CA GLY A 65 -5.10 -0.45 -9.98
C GLY A 65 -5.70 -1.46 -9.01
N LEU A 66 -5.95 -2.68 -9.46
CA LEU A 66 -6.41 -3.77 -8.62
C LEU A 66 -5.28 -4.75 -8.36
N ILE A 67 -5.10 -5.15 -7.11
CA ILE A 67 -4.14 -6.17 -6.70
C ILE A 67 -4.92 -7.40 -6.22
N ILE A 68 -4.59 -8.57 -6.75
CA ILE A 68 -5.22 -9.82 -6.34
C ILE A 68 -4.44 -10.43 -5.19
N CYS A 69 -5.12 -10.67 -4.05
CA CYS A 69 -4.52 -11.29 -2.89
C CYS A 69 -4.74 -12.80 -2.86
N ALA A 70 -3.67 -13.55 -2.71
CA ALA A 70 -3.72 -14.89 -2.16
C ALA A 70 -3.68 -14.84 -0.63
N MET A 71 -4.12 -15.92 0.01
CA MET A 71 -4.17 -16.02 1.46
C MET A 71 -3.21 -17.10 1.93
N ARG A 72 -2.27 -16.74 2.82
CA ARG A 72 -1.18 -17.62 3.23
C ARG A 72 -1.62 -18.82 4.08
N ASN A 73 -2.77 -18.70 4.74
CA ASN A 73 -3.40 -19.79 5.50
C ASN A 73 -4.29 -20.71 4.66
N MET A 74 -4.27 -20.55 3.33
CA MET A 74 -4.95 -21.42 2.37
C MET A 74 -3.94 -22.34 1.67
N PRO A 75 -4.39 -23.48 1.07
CA PRO A 75 -3.50 -24.36 0.33
C PRO A 75 -2.73 -23.63 -0.77
N PRO A 76 -1.43 -23.93 -1.02
CA PRO A 76 -0.59 -23.29 -2.03
C PRO A 76 -1.18 -23.30 -3.45
N GLU A 77 -1.94 -24.34 -3.82
CA GLU A 77 -2.60 -24.45 -5.11
C GLU A 77 -3.66 -23.35 -5.32
N THR A 78 -4.24 -22.88 -4.23
CA THR A 78 -5.19 -21.77 -4.25
C THR A 78 -4.48 -20.45 -4.58
N SER A 79 -3.29 -20.26 -4.02
CA SER A 79 -2.46 -19.10 -4.35
C SER A 79 -2.02 -19.08 -5.81
N LEU A 80 -1.71 -20.26 -6.38
CA LEU A 80 -1.41 -20.37 -7.82
C LEU A 80 -2.61 -19.97 -8.67
N LYS A 81 -3.84 -20.42 -8.35
CA LYS A 81 -5.06 -20.00 -9.05
C LYS A 81 -5.27 -18.48 -8.97
N MET A 82 -5.00 -17.85 -7.83
CA MET A 82 -5.09 -16.39 -7.69
C MET A 82 -4.03 -15.68 -8.53
N ALA A 83 -2.81 -16.24 -8.61
CA ALA A 83 -1.77 -15.71 -9.48
C ALA A 83 -2.13 -15.80 -10.97
N GLU A 84 -2.70 -16.91 -11.40
CA GLU A 84 -3.22 -17.09 -12.76
C GLU A 84 -4.34 -16.08 -13.08
N CYS A 85 -5.27 -15.87 -12.15
CA CYS A 85 -6.29 -14.83 -12.27
C CYS A 85 -5.66 -13.43 -12.41
N ALA A 86 -4.69 -13.08 -11.57
CA ALA A 86 -4.04 -11.78 -11.60
C ALA A 86 -3.40 -11.49 -12.97
N VAL A 87 -2.68 -12.45 -13.52
CA VAL A 87 -2.01 -12.32 -14.84
C VAL A 87 -3.03 -12.25 -15.97
N ARG A 88 -4.10 -13.06 -15.92
CA ARG A 88 -5.16 -13.08 -16.96
C ARG A 88 -5.87 -11.73 -17.09
N TYR A 89 -6.03 -11.01 -15.98
CA TYR A 89 -6.72 -9.72 -15.96
C TYR A 89 -5.78 -8.49 -15.97
N ARG A 90 -4.46 -8.68 -16.27
CA ARG A 90 -3.47 -7.58 -16.27
C ARG A 90 -3.88 -6.39 -17.14
N ASP A 91 -4.38 -6.64 -18.37
CA ASP A 91 -4.75 -5.59 -19.32
C ASP A 91 -6.14 -5.01 -19.03
N GLN A 92 -6.80 -5.50 -17.99
CA GLN A 92 -8.12 -5.09 -17.57
C GLN A 92 -8.14 -4.24 -16.29
N GLY A 93 -6.96 -3.93 -15.74
CA GLY A 93 -6.82 -3.08 -14.56
C GLY A 93 -6.24 -3.79 -13.33
N VAL A 94 -5.95 -5.10 -13.43
CA VAL A 94 -5.16 -5.79 -12.40
C VAL A 94 -3.68 -5.44 -12.61
N VAL A 95 -3.04 -4.92 -11.56
CA VAL A 95 -1.67 -4.37 -11.63
C VAL A 95 -0.66 -5.14 -10.80
N GLY A 96 -1.11 -6.07 -9.94
CA GLY A 96 -0.19 -6.80 -9.07
C GLY A 96 -0.84 -7.97 -8.35
N PHE A 97 0.02 -8.70 -7.65
CA PHE A 97 -0.31 -9.87 -6.85
C PHE A 97 0.22 -9.68 -5.43
N ASP A 98 -0.52 -10.14 -4.42
CA ASP A 98 -0.20 -10.04 -3.00
C ASP A 98 -0.39 -11.38 -2.28
N LEU A 99 0.30 -11.56 -1.17
CA LEU A 99 0.07 -12.63 -0.21
C LEU A 99 -0.23 -12.00 1.15
N ALA A 100 -1.46 -12.18 1.62
CA ALA A 100 -1.96 -11.64 2.88
C ALA A 100 -2.44 -12.76 3.82
N GLY A 101 -2.98 -12.39 4.97
CA GLY A 101 -3.51 -13.30 6.00
C GLY A 101 -2.55 -13.49 7.16
N ASP A 102 -2.83 -14.46 8.03
CA ASP A 102 -2.07 -14.72 9.24
C ASP A 102 -0.60 -15.04 8.91
N GLU A 103 0.31 -14.17 9.35
CA GLU A 103 1.74 -14.30 9.07
C GLU A 103 2.41 -15.35 9.95
N LEU A 104 1.88 -15.54 11.18
CA LEU A 104 2.46 -16.46 12.13
C LEU A 104 2.15 -17.92 11.73
N GLY A 105 3.19 -18.68 11.45
CA GLY A 105 3.05 -20.09 11.07
C GLY A 105 2.81 -20.35 9.58
N TYR A 106 2.64 -19.32 8.75
CA TYR A 106 2.38 -19.43 7.32
C TYR A 106 3.40 -18.66 6.49
N PRO A 107 4.63 -19.17 6.32
CA PRO A 107 5.71 -18.44 5.68
C PRO A 107 5.47 -18.25 4.16
N PRO A 108 5.92 -17.15 3.56
CA PRO A 108 5.72 -16.88 2.13
C PRO A 108 6.27 -17.98 1.21
N LYS A 109 7.35 -18.65 1.63
CA LYS A 109 8.00 -19.72 0.85
C LYS A 109 7.09 -20.91 0.54
N ASP A 110 6.01 -21.12 1.28
CA ASP A 110 5.08 -22.22 1.02
C ASP A 110 4.24 -22.00 -0.25
N HIS A 111 4.22 -20.76 -0.77
CA HIS A 111 3.47 -20.33 -1.94
C HIS A 111 4.34 -20.08 -3.19
N LEU A 112 5.55 -20.63 -3.27
CA LEU A 112 6.54 -20.34 -4.33
C LEU A 112 6.02 -20.60 -5.74
N ALA A 113 5.17 -21.59 -5.96
CA ALA A 113 4.61 -21.85 -7.29
C ALA A 113 3.85 -20.63 -7.85
N ALA A 114 3.07 -19.95 -7.00
CA ALA A 114 2.36 -18.72 -7.37
C ALA A 114 3.34 -17.58 -7.70
N PHE A 115 4.35 -17.37 -6.86
CA PHE A 115 5.33 -16.31 -7.06
C PHE A 115 6.20 -16.54 -8.30
N HIS A 116 6.64 -17.75 -8.55
CA HIS A 116 7.38 -18.09 -9.78
C HIS A 116 6.53 -17.89 -11.03
N TYR A 117 5.23 -18.19 -10.97
CA TYR A 117 4.31 -17.91 -12.07
C TYR A 117 4.21 -16.40 -12.35
N ILE A 118 4.04 -15.57 -11.31
CA ILE A 118 3.98 -14.11 -11.40
C ILE A 118 5.28 -13.53 -11.94
N GLN A 119 6.44 -13.98 -11.44
CA GLN A 119 7.77 -13.54 -11.90
C GLN A 119 7.99 -13.85 -13.38
N ARG A 120 7.71 -15.09 -13.82
CA ARG A 120 7.82 -15.50 -15.24
C ARG A 120 6.87 -14.75 -16.15
N SER A 121 5.78 -14.25 -15.60
CA SER A 121 4.80 -13.42 -16.31
C SER A 121 5.20 -11.94 -16.36
N ASN A 122 6.34 -11.53 -15.81
CA ASN A 122 6.77 -10.13 -15.67
C ASN A 122 5.70 -9.27 -15.00
N PHE A 123 5.16 -9.73 -13.88
CA PHE A 123 4.09 -9.05 -13.18
C PHE A 123 4.53 -8.62 -11.78
N TYR A 124 3.88 -7.63 -11.21
CA TYR A 124 4.31 -7.03 -9.94
C TYR A 124 3.83 -7.83 -8.73
N ILE A 125 4.66 -7.80 -7.67
CA ILE A 125 4.44 -8.49 -6.40
C ILE A 125 4.57 -7.50 -5.25
N THR A 126 3.61 -7.50 -4.34
CA THR A 126 3.74 -6.99 -2.96
C THR A 126 3.44 -8.15 -2.00
N ILE A 127 3.96 -8.12 -0.78
CA ILE A 127 3.72 -9.18 0.21
C ILE A 127 3.62 -8.54 1.58
N HIS A 128 2.59 -8.89 2.35
CA HIS A 128 2.54 -8.61 3.78
C HIS A 128 3.67 -9.39 4.47
N ALA A 129 4.65 -8.70 5.04
CA ALA A 129 5.80 -9.34 5.66
C ALA A 129 6.39 -8.48 6.78
N GLY A 130 6.72 -9.12 7.90
CA GLY A 130 7.28 -8.45 9.07
C GLY A 130 6.27 -7.58 9.81
N GLU A 131 5.00 -7.95 9.84
CA GLU A 131 3.99 -7.37 10.71
C GLU A 131 3.86 -8.16 12.02
N ALA A 132 3.56 -9.46 11.92
CA ALA A 132 3.36 -10.36 13.06
C ALA A 132 4.48 -11.41 13.21
N PHE A 133 5.30 -11.60 12.21
CA PHE A 133 6.45 -12.51 12.22
C PHE A 133 7.73 -11.73 11.83
N GLY A 134 8.84 -11.98 12.50
CA GLY A 134 10.08 -11.22 12.44
C GLY A 134 10.68 -10.94 11.06
N LYS A 135 11.90 -10.41 11.03
CA LYS A 135 12.62 -10.04 9.80
C LYS A 135 12.82 -11.20 8.81
N GLU A 136 12.73 -12.44 9.27
CA GLU A 136 12.80 -13.63 8.42
C GLU A 136 11.68 -13.67 7.37
N SER A 137 10.45 -13.24 7.71
CA SER A 137 9.36 -13.14 6.75
C SER A 137 9.67 -12.12 5.63
N ILE A 138 10.28 -10.99 6.00
CA ILE A 138 10.73 -9.98 5.04
C ILE A 138 11.81 -10.56 4.13
N TRP A 139 12.77 -11.28 4.71
CA TRP A 139 13.83 -11.93 3.93
C TRP A 139 13.27 -12.94 2.92
N GLN A 140 12.32 -13.80 3.35
CA GLN A 140 11.67 -14.76 2.44
C GLN A 140 10.86 -14.07 1.34
N ALA A 141 10.12 -13.01 1.67
CA ALA A 141 9.38 -12.23 0.69
C ALA A 141 10.31 -11.66 -0.40
N LEU A 142 11.49 -11.21 -0.03
CA LEU A 142 12.47 -10.65 -0.95
C LEU A 142 13.22 -11.72 -1.74
N GLN A 143 13.82 -12.70 -1.04
CA GLN A 143 14.79 -13.61 -1.64
C GLN A 143 14.14 -14.81 -2.34
N PHE A 144 13.02 -15.30 -1.82
CA PHE A 144 12.32 -16.43 -2.42
C PHE A 144 11.18 -15.99 -3.34
N CYS A 145 10.40 -14.99 -2.91
CA CYS A 145 9.19 -14.60 -3.62
C CYS A 145 9.41 -13.42 -4.57
N GLY A 146 10.56 -12.73 -4.50
CA GLY A 146 10.92 -11.64 -5.41
C GLY A 146 9.99 -10.43 -5.30
N THR A 147 9.57 -10.08 -4.09
CA THR A 147 8.64 -8.96 -3.88
C THR A 147 9.25 -7.62 -4.29
N HIS A 148 8.45 -6.75 -4.87
CA HIS A 148 8.83 -5.40 -5.27
C HIS A 148 8.55 -4.37 -4.17
N ARG A 149 7.58 -4.66 -3.28
CA ARG A 149 7.20 -3.85 -2.12
C ARG A 149 6.91 -4.76 -0.93
N ILE A 150 7.08 -4.24 0.27
CA ILE A 150 6.82 -4.96 1.53
C ILE A 150 5.62 -4.31 2.21
N GLY A 151 4.56 -5.08 2.40
CA GLY A 151 3.43 -4.68 3.26
C GLY A 151 3.89 -4.63 4.71
N HIS A 152 3.62 -3.54 5.40
CA HIS A 152 4.01 -3.20 6.78
C HIS A 152 5.51 -3.10 7.00
N GLY A 153 6.25 -4.21 7.04
CA GLY A 153 7.71 -4.23 7.20
C GLY A 153 8.21 -3.79 8.58
N LEU A 154 7.38 -3.85 9.64
CA LEU A 154 7.70 -3.33 10.97
C LEU A 154 8.96 -3.96 11.55
N HIS A 155 9.09 -5.27 11.43
CA HIS A 155 10.21 -6.04 11.96
C HIS A 155 11.54 -5.85 11.19
N LEU A 156 11.56 -5.03 10.15
CA LEU A 156 12.83 -4.59 9.56
C LEU A 156 13.68 -3.79 10.58
N LYS A 157 13.03 -3.15 11.55
CA LYS A 157 13.70 -2.45 12.66
C LYS A 157 14.63 -3.36 13.46
N ASP A 158 14.32 -4.66 13.53
CA ASP A 158 15.10 -5.64 14.32
C ASP A 158 16.47 -5.96 13.67
N ASP A 159 16.70 -5.46 12.48
CA ASP A 159 17.98 -5.50 11.75
C ASP A 159 18.73 -4.15 11.81
N ILE A 160 18.29 -3.24 12.70
CA ILE A 160 18.82 -1.88 12.81
C ILE A 160 19.08 -1.54 14.29
N MET A 161 20.28 -1.12 14.60
CA MET A 161 20.58 -0.45 15.85
C MET A 161 20.55 1.06 15.64
N ALA A 162 19.77 1.78 16.44
CA ALA A 162 19.61 3.22 16.30
C ALA A 162 19.71 3.93 17.65
N SER A 163 20.26 5.15 17.65
CA SER A 163 20.25 6.10 18.77
C SER A 163 19.69 7.44 18.29
N ASP A 164 18.75 8.03 19.02
CA ASP A 164 18.11 9.31 18.66
C ASP A 164 17.58 9.36 17.21
N MET A 165 16.93 8.27 16.76
CA MET A 165 16.43 8.08 15.39
C MET A 165 17.51 8.09 14.30
N LYS A 166 18.80 7.99 14.65
CA LYS A 166 19.90 7.80 13.70
C LYS A 166 20.40 6.37 13.76
N ILE A 167 20.63 5.78 12.60
CA ILE A 167 21.22 4.44 12.50
C ILE A 167 22.66 4.51 12.96
N VAL A 168 23.01 3.65 13.93
CA VAL A 168 24.37 3.42 14.42
C VAL A 168 24.96 2.18 13.75
N GLU A 169 24.15 1.13 13.62
CA GLU A 169 24.51 -0.10 12.93
C GLU A 169 23.31 -0.61 12.11
N ILE A 170 23.56 -1.14 10.95
CA ILE A 170 22.54 -1.67 10.05
C ILE A 170 22.92 -3.07 9.56
N GLY A 171 22.01 -4.02 9.71
CA GLY A 171 22.19 -5.37 9.22
C GLY A 171 21.99 -5.49 7.70
N ASN A 172 22.43 -6.62 7.16
CA ASN A 172 22.44 -6.86 5.70
C ASN A 172 21.05 -6.77 5.05
N LEU A 173 20.00 -7.20 5.74
CA LEU A 173 18.64 -7.16 5.19
C LEU A 173 18.13 -5.73 5.11
N ALA A 174 18.27 -4.96 6.18
CA ALA A 174 17.85 -3.57 6.20
C ALA A 174 18.68 -2.72 5.22
N GLN A 175 20.00 -2.96 5.14
CA GLN A 175 20.86 -2.31 4.14
C GLN A 175 20.41 -2.63 2.71
N TYR A 176 20.08 -3.89 2.41
CA TYR A 176 19.59 -4.28 1.10
C TYR A 176 18.28 -3.57 0.74
N VAL A 177 17.31 -3.50 1.68
CA VAL A 177 16.05 -2.78 1.49
C VAL A 177 16.28 -1.30 1.22
N LEU A 178 17.20 -0.67 1.97
CA LEU A 178 17.56 0.74 1.82
C LEU A 178 18.20 1.02 0.46
N ASP A 179 19.22 0.28 0.08
CA ASP A 179 20.00 0.49 -1.15
C ASP A 179 19.16 0.22 -2.41
N ARG A 180 18.35 -0.82 -2.40
CA ARG A 180 17.43 -1.17 -3.48
C ARG A 180 16.19 -0.29 -3.52
N ARG A 181 16.03 0.59 -2.53
CA ARG A 181 14.88 1.49 -2.44
C ARG A 181 13.54 0.74 -2.42
N ILE A 182 13.50 -0.45 -1.81
CA ILE A 182 12.30 -1.27 -1.72
C ILE A 182 11.28 -0.54 -0.84
N PRO A 183 10.05 -0.28 -1.33
CA PRO A 183 9.05 0.44 -0.57
C PRO A 183 8.51 -0.37 0.61
N LEU A 184 8.33 0.30 1.75
CA LEU A 184 7.59 -0.20 2.91
C LEU A 184 6.21 0.45 2.92
N GLU A 185 5.15 -0.36 2.86
CA GLU A 185 3.75 0.08 2.85
C GLU A 185 3.23 0.19 4.30
N VAL A 186 3.57 1.28 4.96
CA VAL A 186 3.22 1.51 6.37
C VAL A 186 1.75 1.86 6.54
N CYS A 187 1.10 1.26 7.55
CA CYS A 187 -0.32 1.40 7.85
C CYS A 187 -0.50 1.66 9.36
N LEU A 188 -0.39 2.94 9.79
CA LEU A 188 -0.29 3.31 11.21
C LEU A 188 -1.49 2.82 12.04
N SER A 189 -2.71 3.12 11.58
CA SER A 189 -3.94 2.73 12.28
C SER A 189 -4.12 1.22 12.32
N SER A 190 -3.84 0.53 11.20
CA SER A 190 -3.92 -0.93 11.13
C SER A 190 -2.94 -1.57 12.10
N ASN A 191 -1.67 -1.16 12.09
CA ASN A 191 -0.64 -1.73 12.95
C ASN A 191 -0.91 -1.52 14.45
N LEU A 192 -1.61 -0.44 14.81
CA LEU A 192 -2.09 -0.24 16.18
C LEU A 192 -3.26 -1.18 16.51
N HIS A 193 -4.23 -1.32 15.60
CA HIS A 193 -5.42 -2.14 15.83
C HIS A 193 -5.13 -3.64 15.82
N THR A 194 -4.19 -4.10 15.01
CA THR A 194 -3.73 -5.51 15.01
C THR A 194 -2.86 -5.84 16.22
N GLY A 195 -2.41 -4.83 16.97
CA GLY A 195 -1.49 -5.01 18.08
C GLY A 195 -0.04 -5.25 17.64
N ALA A 196 0.27 -5.07 16.36
CA ALA A 196 1.63 -5.18 15.84
C ALA A 196 2.57 -4.12 16.45
N VAL A 197 2.01 -2.99 16.88
CA VAL A 197 2.67 -2.03 17.77
C VAL A 197 1.73 -1.70 18.94
N PRO A 198 2.25 -1.61 20.17
CA PRO A 198 1.42 -1.30 21.34
C PRO A 198 0.97 0.16 21.38
N ASP A 199 1.74 1.06 20.74
CA ASP A 199 1.49 2.50 20.67
C ASP A 199 2.29 3.08 19.49
N LEU A 200 1.77 4.12 18.85
CA LEU A 200 2.42 4.77 17.70
C LEU A 200 3.79 5.37 18.04
N ARG A 201 4.07 5.67 19.30
CA ARG A 201 5.39 6.12 19.77
C ARG A 201 6.48 5.08 19.51
N TYR A 202 6.14 3.80 19.47
CA TYR A 202 7.06 2.69 19.19
C TYR A 202 7.06 2.27 17.73
N HIS A 203 6.24 2.92 16.90
CA HIS A 203 6.15 2.58 15.49
C HIS A 203 7.45 2.97 14.74
N PRO A 204 8.08 2.07 13.98
CA PRO A 204 9.38 2.32 13.34
C PRO A 204 9.31 3.29 12.14
N PHE A 205 8.12 3.78 11.78
CA PHE A 205 7.93 4.71 10.64
C PHE A 205 8.92 5.87 10.63
N LEU A 206 9.06 6.57 11.76
CA LEU A 206 9.93 7.76 11.84
C LEU A 206 11.40 7.40 11.68
N LEU A 207 11.83 6.27 12.26
CA LEU A 207 13.18 5.72 12.10
C LEU A 207 13.46 5.47 10.61
N PHE A 208 12.59 4.73 9.93
CA PHE A 208 12.74 4.44 8.51
C PHE A 208 12.73 5.71 7.66
N TYR A 209 11.76 6.60 7.90
CA TYR A 209 11.62 7.85 7.14
C TYR A 209 12.85 8.76 7.23
N LYS A 210 13.35 8.99 8.45
CA LYS A 210 14.53 9.86 8.72
C LYS A 210 15.82 9.29 8.13
N ASN A 211 15.97 7.97 8.10
CA ASN A 211 17.16 7.30 7.59
C ASN A 211 17.05 6.93 6.10
N GLY A 212 16.09 7.51 5.38
CA GLY A 212 16.07 7.45 3.94
C GLY A 212 15.42 6.21 3.33
N PHE A 213 14.82 5.30 4.11
CA PHE A 213 14.01 4.22 3.54
C PHE A 213 12.86 4.79 2.70
N ARG A 214 12.44 4.04 1.70
CA ARG A 214 11.28 4.42 0.91
C ARG A 214 10.01 3.97 1.61
N VAL A 215 9.47 4.80 2.48
CA VAL A 215 8.21 4.55 3.17
C VAL A 215 7.05 5.24 2.47
N THR A 216 5.87 4.62 2.52
CA THR A 216 4.59 5.16 2.10
C THR A 216 3.61 5.08 3.27
N LEU A 217 2.58 5.93 3.29
CA LEU A 217 1.45 5.83 4.23
C LEU A 217 0.24 5.28 3.49
N ASN A 218 -0.41 4.30 4.08
CA ASN A 218 -1.50 3.55 3.49
C ASN A 218 -2.58 3.28 4.55
N THR A 219 -3.81 3.05 4.12
CA THR A 219 -4.94 2.85 5.03
C THR A 219 -5.10 1.40 5.48
N ASP A 220 -4.58 0.45 4.69
CA ASP A 220 -4.93 -0.94 4.78
C ASP A 220 -6.46 -1.13 4.70
N ASN A 221 -7.08 -1.98 5.52
CA ASN A 221 -8.52 -2.19 5.54
C ASN A 221 -9.24 -0.99 6.17
N ARG A 222 -9.71 -0.07 5.34
CA ARG A 222 -10.35 1.19 5.76
C ARG A 222 -11.56 0.99 6.66
N LEU A 223 -12.39 -0.03 6.38
CA LEU A 223 -13.60 -0.31 7.15
C LEU A 223 -13.27 -0.81 8.55
N MET A 224 -12.36 -1.76 8.66
CA MET A 224 -11.97 -2.36 9.95
C MET A 224 -11.22 -1.35 10.82
N SER A 225 -10.33 -0.56 10.23
CA SER A 225 -9.57 0.47 10.95
C SER A 225 -10.32 1.79 11.11
N GLY A 226 -11.49 1.96 10.50
CA GLY A 226 -12.28 3.20 10.56
C GLY A 226 -11.50 4.44 10.07
N THR A 227 -10.60 4.25 9.09
CA THR A 227 -9.63 5.25 8.67
C THR A 227 -9.81 5.69 7.21
N THR A 228 -9.15 6.79 6.86
CA THR A 228 -8.99 7.32 5.50
C THR A 228 -7.53 7.72 5.30
N LEU A 229 -7.08 7.96 4.07
CA LEU A 229 -5.73 8.44 3.85
C LEU A 229 -5.48 9.80 4.54
N THR A 230 -6.47 10.68 4.53
CA THR A 230 -6.41 11.95 5.27
C THR A 230 -6.23 11.72 6.76
N LYS A 231 -6.95 10.77 7.37
CA LYS A 231 -6.77 10.44 8.79
C LYS A 231 -5.36 9.89 9.07
N GLU A 232 -4.84 8.99 8.21
CA GLU A 232 -3.46 8.48 8.35
C GLU A 232 -2.42 9.61 8.28
N LEU A 233 -2.59 10.58 7.36
CA LEU A 233 -1.72 11.75 7.27
C LEU A 233 -1.82 12.65 8.50
N VAL A 234 -3.03 12.89 9.03
CA VAL A 234 -3.25 13.67 10.27
C VAL A 234 -2.61 12.97 11.46
N THR A 235 -2.81 11.66 11.59
CA THR A 235 -2.19 10.83 12.63
C THR A 235 -0.66 10.90 12.55
N ALA A 236 -0.10 10.74 11.35
CA ALA A 236 1.35 10.85 11.14
C ALA A 236 1.88 12.25 11.47
N SER A 237 1.14 13.32 11.10
CA SER A 237 1.52 14.69 11.43
C SER A 237 1.56 14.92 12.94
N SER A 238 0.51 14.52 13.63
CA SER A 238 0.37 14.71 15.09
C SER A 238 1.40 13.91 15.86
N GLN A 239 1.68 12.67 15.42
CA GLN A 239 2.58 11.76 16.13
C GLN A 239 4.07 12.03 15.87
N PHE A 240 4.41 12.46 14.65
CA PHE A 240 5.80 12.52 14.18
C PHE A 240 6.25 13.91 13.75
N ASP A 241 5.43 14.93 13.97
CA ASP A 241 5.71 16.34 13.62
C ASP A 241 6.10 16.51 12.14
N LEU A 242 5.31 15.92 11.24
CA LEU A 242 5.59 15.97 9.81
C LEU A 242 5.11 17.28 9.18
N SER A 243 5.96 17.85 8.36
CA SER A 243 5.70 19.07 7.58
C SER A 243 5.01 18.76 6.24
N LEU A 244 4.49 19.80 5.58
CA LEU A 244 3.98 19.69 4.21
C LEU A 244 5.02 19.16 3.21
N ARG A 245 6.32 19.41 3.45
CA ARG A 245 7.41 18.87 2.63
C ARG A 245 7.55 17.35 2.81
N ASP A 246 7.34 16.87 4.03
CA ASP A 246 7.37 15.44 4.32
C ASP A 246 6.19 14.72 3.66
N PHE A 247 5.01 15.30 3.67
CA PHE A 247 3.85 14.75 2.94
C PHE A 247 4.05 14.73 1.44
N GLU A 248 4.66 15.78 0.85
CA GLU A 248 5.05 15.75 -0.55
C GLU A 248 6.00 14.58 -0.86
N LYS A 249 7.01 14.36 0.00
CA LYS A 249 7.97 13.26 -0.16
C LYS A 249 7.29 11.90 -0.04
N LEU A 250 6.40 11.70 0.94
CA LEU A 250 5.64 10.46 1.13
C LEU A 250 4.71 10.19 -0.06
N THR A 251 3.97 11.19 -0.54
CA THR A 251 3.10 11.08 -1.71
C THR A 251 3.91 10.73 -2.97
N LEU A 252 5.07 11.36 -3.16
CA LEU A 252 5.96 11.04 -4.28
C LEU A 252 6.57 9.64 -4.15
N ASN A 253 6.88 9.17 -2.94
CA ASN A 253 7.31 7.80 -2.71
C ASN A 253 6.21 6.80 -3.11
N ALA A 254 4.96 7.05 -2.69
CA ALA A 254 3.82 6.20 -3.04
C ALA A 254 3.66 6.13 -4.56
N MET A 255 3.63 7.29 -5.24
CA MET A 255 3.45 7.30 -6.70
C MET A 255 4.61 6.65 -7.47
N LYS A 256 5.85 6.83 -7.03
CA LYS A 256 7.03 6.17 -7.61
C LYS A 256 7.03 4.66 -7.41
N SER A 257 6.31 4.18 -6.41
CA SER A 257 6.20 2.76 -6.06
C SER A 257 4.96 2.07 -6.64
N ALA A 258 4.06 2.84 -7.26
CA ALA A 258 2.83 2.33 -7.86
C ALA A 258 3.10 1.33 -9.01
N PHE A 259 2.25 0.32 -9.13
CA PHE A 259 2.34 -0.76 -10.12
C PHE A 259 1.70 -0.40 -11.46
N ILE A 260 1.69 0.86 -11.82
CA ILE A 260 1.29 1.33 -13.16
C ILE A 260 2.51 1.63 -14.03
N SER A 261 2.28 1.85 -15.32
CA SER A 261 3.37 2.10 -16.26
C SER A 261 4.19 3.33 -15.90
N PHE A 262 5.47 3.33 -16.26
CA PHE A 262 6.37 4.45 -16.00
C PHE A 262 5.86 5.79 -16.54
N PRO A 263 5.34 5.89 -17.79
CA PRO A 263 4.76 7.14 -18.28
C PRO A 263 3.56 7.62 -17.46
N GLN A 264 2.68 6.72 -17.03
CA GLN A 264 1.52 7.08 -16.19
C GLN A 264 1.95 7.60 -14.81
N ARG A 265 3.00 7.01 -14.20
CA ARG A 265 3.57 7.53 -12.95
C ARG A 265 4.12 8.93 -13.12
N LEU A 266 4.86 9.19 -14.20
CA LEU A 266 5.40 10.52 -14.49
C LEU A 266 4.30 11.55 -14.74
N ASP A 267 3.26 11.19 -15.49
CA ASP A 267 2.11 12.06 -15.71
C ASP A 267 1.48 12.50 -14.39
N LEU A 268 1.15 11.56 -13.51
CA LEU A 268 0.59 11.89 -12.19
C LEU A 268 1.53 12.72 -11.33
N ILE A 269 2.83 12.42 -11.32
CA ILE A 269 3.83 13.17 -10.54
C ILE A 269 3.93 14.61 -11.02
N TYR A 270 4.10 14.83 -12.32
CA TYR A 270 4.43 16.16 -12.85
C TYR A 270 3.20 17.01 -13.16
N ASN A 271 2.10 16.41 -13.56
CA ASN A 271 0.89 17.13 -13.99
C ASN A 271 -0.19 17.21 -12.90
N THR A 272 -0.09 16.43 -11.82
CA THR A 272 -1.10 16.41 -10.74
C THR A 272 -0.49 16.67 -9.37
N ILE A 273 0.43 15.80 -8.91
CA ILE A 273 0.92 15.82 -7.52
C ILE A 273 1.78 17.07 -7.25
N LYS A 274 2.84 17.29 -8.00
CA LYS A 274 3.73 18.45 -7.80
C LYS A 274 3.01 19.79 -7.92
N PRO A 275 2.16 20.03 -8.96
CA PRO A 275 1.39 21.27 -9.04
C PRO A 275 0.43 21.45 -7.85
N GLY A 276 -0.17 20.38 -7.35
CA GLY A 276 -1.01 20.39 -6.14
C GLY A 276 -0.24 20.90 -4.92
N PHE A 277 0.94 20.35 -4.65
CA PHE A 277 1.78 20.80 -3.53
C PHE A 277 2.29 22.24 -3.70
N VAL A 278 2.59 22.70 -4.92
CA VAL A 278 2.94 24.10 -5.19
C VAL A 278 1.79 25.03 -4.81
N LYS A 279 0.55 24.71 -5.18
CA LYS A 279 -0.64 25.48 -4.81
C LYS A 279 -0.81 25.57 -3.29
N LEU A 280 -0.67 24.43 -2.57
CA LEU A 280 -0.77 24.38 -1.10
C LEU A 280 0.30 25.25 -0.43
N LYS A 281 1.56 25.17 -0.88
CA LYS A 281 2.66 25.99 -0.34
C LYS A 281 2.40 27.49 -0.52
N ASN A 282 1.87 27.90 -1.67
CA ASN A 282 1.55 29.29 -1.96
C ASN A 282 0.37 29.80 -1.11
N SER A 283 -0.66 28.98 -0.90
CA SER A 283 -1.81 29.30 -0.03
C SER A 283 -1.38 29.50 1.43
N ASN A 284 -0.48 28.65 1.94
CA ASN A 284 0.05 28.77 3.30
C ASN A 284 0.92 30.03 3.49
N ARG A 285 1.72 30.43 2.46
CA ARG A 285 2.49 31.69 2.50
C ARG A 285 1.58 32.90 2.55
N ARG A 286 0.49 32.93 1.78
CA ARG A 286 -0.48 34.04 1.78
C ARG A 286 -1.17 34.18 3.15
N LYS A 287 -1.55 33.08 3.79
CA LYS A 287 -2.15 33.11 5.12
C LYS A 287 -1.19 33.66 6.19
N LYS A 288 0.08 33.28 6.16
CA LYS A 288 1.11 33.80 7.08
C LYS A 288 1.35 35.31 6.89
N ASN A 289 1.39 35.80 5.65
CA ASN A 289 1.62 37.22 5.36
C ASN A 289 0.38 38.10 5.55
N GLY A 290 -0.84 37.54 5.42
CA GLY A 290 -2.09 38.25 5.66
C GLY A 290 -2.41 38.44 7.15
N GLY A 291 -1.98 37.53 8.00
CA GLY A 291 -2.16 37.62 9.45
C GLY A 291 -1.25 38.65 10.15
N GLN A 292 -0.20 39.14 9.49
CA GLN A 292 0.68 40.18 10.03
C GLN A 292 0.22 41.62 9.72
N ARG A 293 -0.82 41.80 8.89
CA ARG A 293 -1.34 43.12 8.50
C ARG A 293 -2.56 43.59 9.30
N SER A 294 -3.05 42.81 10.27
CA SER A 294 -4.23 43.15 11.06
C SER A 294 -3.93 43.57 12.51
N THR A 295 -2.66 43.82 12.86
CA THR A 295 -2.25 44.32 14.19
C THR A 295 -1.33 45.53 14.03
N SER A 296 -1.82 46.56 13.37
CA SER A 296 -1.21 47.91 13.40
C SER A 296 -2.33 48.96 13.43
#